data_c5aa16b75035ec13c2334e82f4808563
#
_entry.id   c5aa16b75035ec13c2334e82f4808563
#
_cell.length_a   1.000
_cell.length_b   1.000
_cell.length_c   1.000
_cell.angle_alpha   90.00
_cell.angle_beta   90.00
_cell.angle_gamma   90.00
#
_symmetry.space_group_name_H-M   'P 1'
#
loop_
_entity.id
_entity.type
_entity.pdbx_description
1 polymer ?
#
loop_
_entity_poly.entity_id
_entity_poly.type
_entity_poly.pdbx_seq_one_letter_code
_entity_poly.pdbx_strand_id
1 'polypeptide(L)'
;MKRIILGLVLCIFAACASWSAPEPGTGKPKGSKNMRLGNFSVSLAVKDLAASRAFYEKLGLRVVGGNGKNLAILQNETSTIGLFQGMFDKNILTFNPGWDRSCATLPDYDDVRDIQRALTKRGLTLATKADESTTGPASLVLFDPDGNQILIDQHVPSPRK
;
A
#
# COMPACT_ATOMS: atom_id res chain seq x y z
N MET A 1 47.27 4.34 -3.34
CA MET A 1 46.78 2.95 -3.15
C MET A 1 45.63 2.99 -2.17
N LYS A 2 44.41 2.96 -2.69
CA LYS A 2 43.15 2.96 -1.89
C LYS A 2 42.66 1.52 -1.76
N ARG A 3 42.74 0.96 -0.56
CA ARG A 3 42.15 -0.35 -0.25
C ARG A 3 40.66 -0.18 -0.11
N ILE A 4 39.92 -0.74 -1.02
CA ILE A 4 38.46 -0.80 -1.01
C ILE A 4 38.06 -1.83 0.06
N ILE A 5 37.26 -1.40 1.00
CA ILE A 5 36.71 -2.22 2.08
C ILE A 5 35.62 -3.11 1.46
N LEU A 6 35.99 -4.37 1.20
CA LEU A 6 35.08 -5.44 0.75
C LEU A 6 34.75 -6.32 1.96
N GLY A 7 34.03 -5.80 2.92
CA GLY A 7 33.86 -6.50 4.20
C GLY A 7 32.46 -6.46 4.83
N LEU A 8 31.43 -5.91 4.19
CA LEU A 8 30.15 -5.70 4.88
C LEU A 8 28.91 -6.34 4.24
N VAL A 9 29.08 -7.23 3.26
CA VAL A 9 27.92 -7.85 2.59
C VAL A 9 27.66 -9.30 3.06
N LEU A 10 28.59 -9.91 3.80
CA LEU A 10 28.48 -11.33 4.14
C LEU A 10 27.70 -11.63 5.46
N CYS A 11 27.40 -10.61 6.27
CA CYS A 11 26.72 -10.84 7.57
C CYS A 11 25.19 -10.85 7.51
N ILE A 12 24.58 -10.40 6.39
CA ILE A 12 23.11 -10.29 6.32
C ILE A 12 22.45 -11.65 5.97
N PHE A 13 23.16 -12.54 5.26
CA PHE A 13 22.62 -13.84 4.91
C PHE A 13 22.65 -14.90 6.03
N ALA A 14 23.51 -14.75 7.04
CA ALA A 14 23.57 -15.67 8.16
C ALA A 14 22.45 -15.49 9.19
N ALA A 15 21.83 -14.30 9.22
CA ALA A 15 20.72 -14.01 10.15
C ALA A 15 19.36 -14.54 9.66
N CYS A 16 19.22 -14.88 8.38
CA CYS A 16 17.97 -15.48 7.86
C CYS A 16 17.84 -16.97 8.15
N ALA A 17 18.90 -17.67 8.49
CA ALA A 17 18.88 -19.13 8.66
C ALA A 17 18.37 -19.60 10.03
N SER A 18 18.19 -18.71 11.02
CA SER A 18 17.72 -19.05 12.35
C SER A 18 16.37 -18.42 12.74
N TRP A 19 15.69 -17.77 11.81
CA TRP A 19 14.33 -17.35 12.04
C TRP A 19 13.41 -18.56 11.89
N SER A 20 13.22 -19.30 12.97
CA SER A 20 12.06 -20.18 13.08
C SER A 20 10.84 -19.27 13.15
N ALA A 21 10.10 -19.18 12.06
CA ALA A 21 8.78 -18.56 12.10
C ALA A 21 8.01 -19.23 13.25
N PRO A 22 7.31 -18.48 14.12
CA PRO A 22 6.43 -19.10 15.09
C PRO A 22 5.47 -19.99 14.30
N GLU A 23 5.38 -21.27 14.69
CA GLU A 23 4.40 -22.21 14.14
C GLU A 23 3.05 -21.49 14.08
N PRO A 24 2.35 -21.51 12.94
CA PRO A 24 1.04 -20.90 12.85
C PRO A 24 0.18 -21.58 13.91
N GLY A 25 -0.10 -20.83 14.98
CA GLY A 25 -0.96 -21.31 16.04
C GLY A 25 -2.23 -21.86 15.39
N THR A 26 -2.57 -23.11 15.67
CA THR A 26 -3.68 -23.88 15.10
C THR A 26 -5.07 -23.36 15.50
N GLY A 27 -5.16 -22.11 15.92
CA GLY A 27 -6.38 -21.37 16.23
C GLY A 27 -6.55 -20.17 15.31
N LYS A 28 -7.15 -20.35 14.12
CA LYS A 28 -7.83 -19.22 13.48
C LYS A 28 -8.81 -18.66 14.51
N PRO A 29 -8.73 -17.37 14.90
CA PRO A 29 -9.74 -16.78 15.77
C PRO A 29 -11.09 -16.99 15.11
N LYS A 30 -11.97 -17.75 15.75
CA LYS A 30 -13.36 -17.93 15.33
C LYS A 30 -13.98 -16.55 15.19
N GLY A 31 -14.31 -16.11 13.96
CA GLY A 31 -15.07 -14.90 13.69
C GLY A 31 -14.33 -13.71 13.08
N SER A 32 -13.03 -13.76 12.82
CA SER A 32 -12.36 -12.68 12.08
C SER A 32 -12.46 -12.95 10.58
N LYS A 33 -13.49 -12.39 9.94
CA LYS A 33 -13.51 -12.28 8.47
C LYS A 33 -12.25 -11.47 8.09
N ASN A 34 -11.38 -12.04 7.26
CA ASN A 34 -10.22 -11.30 6.74
C ASN A 34 -10.74 -10.09 5.95
N MET A 35 -10.28 -8.89 6.30
CA MET A 35 -10.59 -7.69 5.53
C MET A 35 -9.89 -7.77 4.18
N ARG A 36 -10.64 -7.51 3.12
CA ARG A 36 -10.12 -7.46 1.75
C ARG A 36 -9.79 -6.01 1.41
N LEU A 37 -8.54 -5.65 1.61
CA LEU A 37 -8.07 -4.27 1.43
C LEU A 37 -7.84 -3.90 -0.04
N GLY A 38 -8.00 -4.86 -0.97
CA GLY A 38 -7.83 -4.64 -2.40
C GLY A 38 -6.38 -4.58 -2.86
N ASN A 39 -6.14 -3.88 -3.97
CA ASN A 39 -4.80 -3.70 -4.51
C ASN A 39 -3.91 -2.91 -3.55
N PHE A 40 -2.66 -3.32 -3.43
CA PHE A 40 -1.64 -2.64 -2.62
C PHE A 40 -0.63 -1.90 -3.50
N SER A 41 -0.27 -0.69 -3.09
CA SER A 41 0.79 0.09 -3.70
C SER A 41 1.52 0.93 -2.65
N VAL A 42 2.74 1.34 -2.97
CA VAL A 42 3.47 2.35 -2.21
C VAL A 42 3.42 3.66 -2.98
N SER A 43 2.90 4.70 -2.35
CA SER A 43 2.89 6.07 -2.89
C SER A 43 4.10 6.82 -2.37
N LEU A 44 5.04 7.14 -3.26
CA LEU A 44 6.29 7.80 -2.93
C LEU A 44 6.21 9.30 -3.18
N ALA A 45 6.55 10.10 -2.16
CA ALA A 45 6.79 11.53 -2.30
C ALA A 45 8.14 11.72 -3.01
N VAL A 46 8.12 12.27 -4.23
CA VAL A 46 9.33 12.48 -5.02
C VAL A 46 9.59 13.96 -5.28
N LYS A 47 10.86 14.34 -5.36
CA LYS A 47 11.27 15.73 -5.65
C LYS A 47 11.26 16.03 -7.15
N ASP A 48 11.57 15.03 -7.97
CA ASP A 48 11.63 15.09 -9.42
C ASP A 48 11.00 13.83 -10.00
N LEU A 49 9.83 14.01 -10.64
CA LEU A 49 9.08 12.90 -11.22
C LEU A 49 9.84 12.24 -12.36
N ALA A 50 10.50 13.03 -13.22
CA ALA A 50 11.19 12.50 -14.40
C ALA A 50 12.41 11.67 -14.00
N ALA A 51 13.21 12.17 -13.07
CA ALA A 51 14.36 11.45 -12.55
C ALA A 51 13.95 10.17 -11.81
N SER A 52 12.91 10.24 -10.97
CA SER A 52 12.39 9.08 -10.24
C SER A 52 11.82 8.03 -11.19
N ARG A 53 11.03 8.44 -12.17
CA ARG A 53 10.50 7.56 -13.21
C ARG A 53 11.64 6.82 -13.93
N ALA A 54 12.65 7.55 -14.45
CA ALA A 54 13.80 6.98 -15.15
C ALA A 54 14.59 5.97 -14.28
N PHE A 55 14.63 6.20 -12.96
CA PHE A 55 15.25 5.27 -12.01
C PHE A 55 14.46 3.97 -11.90
N TYR A 56 13.14 4.03 -11.68
CA TYR A 56 12.31 2.84 -11.52
C TYR A 56 12.11 2.07 -12.82
N GLU A 57 12.13 2.74 -13.98
CA GLU A 57 12.13 2.06 -15.29
C GLU A 57 13.39 1.18 -15.48
N LYS A 58 14.56 1.60 -14.97
CA LYS A 58 15.78 0.76 -14.95
C LYS A 58 15.66 -0.48 -14.05
N LEU A 59 14.75 -0.47 -13.06
CA LEU A 59 14.43 -1.64 -12.24
C LEU A 59 13.40 -2.56 -12.91
N GLY A 60 12.97 -2.27 -14.14
CA GLY A 60 12.01 -3.07 -14.88
C GLY A 60 10.54 -2.72 -14.64
N LEU A 61 10.25 -1.63 -13.92
CA LEU A 61 8.88 -1.13 -13.82
C LEU A 61 8.51 -0.34 -15.09
N ARG A 62 7.23 -0.33 -15.44
CA ARG A 62 6.70 0.41 -16.59
C ARG A 62 5.58 1.33 -16.15
N VAL A 63 5.50 2.52 -16.75
CA VAL A 63 4.39 3.45 -16.50
C VAL A 63 3.10 2.85 -17.05
N VAL A 64 2.10 2.73 -16.18
CA VAL A 64 0.76 2.20 -16.48
C VAL A 64 -0.33 3.24 -16.28
N GLY A 65 -0.03 4.38 -15.65
CA GLY A 65 -0.99 5.45 -15.39
C GLY A 65 -0.35 6.73 -14.86
N GLY A 66 -1.18 7.72 -14.59
CA GLY A 66 -0.76 9.03 -14.11
C GLY A 66 -1.06 10.14 -15.11
N ASN A 67 -0.69 11.38 -14.76
CA ASN A 67 -0.88 12.55 -15.62
C ASN A 67 0.41 13.05 -16.31
N GLY A 68 1.55 12.41 -16.01
CA GLY A 68 2.86 12.74 -16.56
C GLY A 68 3.45 14.10 -16.12
N LYS A 69 2.75 14.86 -15.28
CA LYS A 69 3.18 16.18 -14.78
C LYS A 69 3.73 16.07 -13.34
N ASN A 70 2.94 15.53 -12.43
CA ASN A 70 3.29 15.38 -11.03
C ASN A 70 2.87 14.02 -10.45
N LEU A 71 2.37 13.12 -11.29
CA LEU A 71 1.93 11.77 -10.94
C LEU A 71 2.30 10.77 -12.02
N ALA A 72 2.91 9.65 -11.63
CA ALA A 72 3.07 8.45 -12.44
C ALA A 72 2.84 7.19 -11.61
N ILE A 73 2.10 6.24 -12.15
CA ILE A 73 1.93 4.91 -11.58
C ILE A 73 2.75 3.93 -12.39
N LEU A 74 3.62 3.20 -11.73
CA LEU A 74 4.51 2.23 -12.34
C LEU A 74 4.22 0.83 -11.80
N GLN A 75 4.34 -0.15 -12.67
CA GLN A 75 4.16 -1.56 -12.33
C GLN A 75 5.21 -2.45 -12.99
N ASN A 76 5.51 -3.56 -12.32
CA ASN A 76 6.08 -4.77 -12.91
C ASN A 76 5.13 -5.94 -12.60
N GLU A 77 5.56 -7.21 -12.70
CA GLU A 77 4.71 -8.38 -12.47
C GLU A 77 4.15 -8.49 -11.04
N THR A 78 4.83 -7.95 -10.05
CA THR A 78 4.50 -8.16 -8.63
C THR A 78 4.26 -6.88 -7.83
N SER A 79 4.69 -5.71 -8.32
CA SER A 79 4.72 -4.49 -7.54
C SER A 79 4.05 -3.32 -8.24
N THR A 80 3.39 -2.47 -7.46
CA THR A 80 2.84 -1.19 -7.89
C THR A 80 3.45 -0.07 -7.07
N ILE A 81 3.98 0.96 -7.74
CA ILE A 81 4.56 2.14 -7.12
C ILE A 81 3.92 3.39 -7.75
N GLY A 82 3.39 4.27 -6.92
CA GLY A 82 2.98 5.61 -7.32
C GLY A 82 4.10 6.61 -7.03
N LEU A 83 4.44 7.45 -8.00
CA LEU A 83 5.36 8.58 -7.84
C LEU A 83 4.56 9.86 -7.83
N PHE A 84 4.67 10.64 -6.76
CA PHE A 84 3.89 11.86 -6.55
C PHE A 84 4.83 13.02 -6.25
N GLN A 85 4.87 14.02 -7.13
CA GLN A 85 5.70 15.19 -6.95
C GLN A 85 4.87 16.35 -6.36
N GLY A 86 5.27 16.81 -5.16
CA GLY A 86 4.67 17.97 -4.51
C GLY A 86 3.22 17.79 -4.06
N MET A 87 2.75 16.54 -3.86
CA MET A 87 1.37 16.27 -3.43
C MET A 87 1.27 15.94 -1.94
N PHE A 88 2.34 15.44 -1.34
CA PHE A 88 2.48 15.14 0.09
C PHE A 88 3.96 14.99 0.44
N ASP A 89 4.28 15.04 1.74
CA ASP A 89 5.68 15.11 2.22
C ASP A 89 6.28 13.75 2.58
N LYS A 90 5.46 12.75 2.88
CA LYS A 90 5.89 11.42 3.35
C LYS A 90 5.29 10.31 2.49
N ASN A 91 6.03 9.22 2.37
CA ASN A 91 5.54 8.03 1.67
C ASN A 91 4.30 7.46 2.35
N ILE A 92 3.41 6.87 1.57
CA ILE A 92 2.11 6.36 2.01
C ILE A 92 1.97 4.90 1.57
N LEU A 93 1.54 4.03 2.47
CA LEU A 93 1.09 2.68 2.15
C LEU A 93 -0.37 2.78 1.70
N THR A 94 -0.65 2.44 0.45
CA THR A 94 -1.98 2.62 -0.14
C THR A 94 -2.64 1.28 -0.43
N PHE A 95 -3.90 1.15 -0.03
CA PHE A 95 -4.76 0.01 -0.34
C PHE A 95 -6.00 0.51 -1.08
N ASN A 96 -6.42 -0.20 -2.13
CA ASN A 96 -7.54 0.19 -2.97
C ASN A 96 -8.64 -0.88 -2.95
N PRO A 97 -9.57 -0.86 -1.98
CA PRO A 97 -10.71 -1.76 -1.96
C PRO A 97 -11.52 -1.66 -3.26
N GLY A 98 -11.95 -2.80 -3.77
CA GLY A 98 -12.71 -2.88 -5.01
C GLY A 98 -11.89 -2.91 -6.28
N TRP A 99 -10.58 -2.72 -6.23
CA TRP A 99 -9.69 -2.86 -7.37
C TRP A 99 -8.77 -4.07 -7.26
N ASP A 100 -8.59 -4.72 -8.41
CA ASP A 100 -7.46 -5.60 -8.61
C ASP A 100 -6.22 -4.77 -9.01
N ARG A 101 -5.13 -5.47 -9.32
CA ARG A 101 -3.86 -4.83 -9.67
C ARG A 101 -3.89 -4.06 -11.00
N SER A 102 -4.81 -4.41 -11.90
CA SER A 102 -5.02 -3.71 -13.18
C SER A 102 -5.96 -2.51 -13.05
N CYS A 103 -6.39 -2.16 -11.82
CA CYS A 103 -7.45 -1.21 -11.52
C CYS A 103 -8.83 -1.64 -12.08
N ALA A 104 -8.99 -2.91 -12.39
CA ALA A 104 -10.30 -3.46 -12.75
C ALA A 104 -11.14 -3.65 -11.47
N THR A 105 -12.43 -3.36 -11.57
CA THR A 105 -13.35 -3.53 -10.45
C THR A 105 -13.54 -5.00 -10.13
N LEU A 106 -13.28 -5.36 -8.88
CA LEU A 106 -13.53 -6.70 -8.37
C LEU A 106 -15.03 -6.96 -8.24
N PRO A 107 -15.51 -8.18 -8.55
CA PRO A 107 -16.94 -8.52 -8.43
C PRO A 107 -17.41 -8.58 -6.97
N ASP A 108 -16.49 -8.79 -6.02
CA ASP A 108 -16.76 -8.88 -4.59
C ASP A 108 -15.59 -8.30 -3.79
N TYR A 109 -15.87 -7.30 -2.96
CA TYR A 109 -14.90 -6.60 -2.12
C TYR A 109 -15.56 -6.03 -0.87
N ASP A 110 -14.74 -5.65 0.12
CA ASP A 110 -15.23 -4.98 1.32
C ASP A 110 -15.28 -3.46 1.07
N ASP A 111 -16.42 -2.83 1.36
CA ASP A 111 -16.57 -1.38 1.28
C ASP A 111 -15.66 -0.68 2.30
N VAL A 112 -15.07 0.45 1.93
CA VAL A 112 -14.19 1.22 2.82
C VAL A 112 -14.88 1.59 4.14
N ARG A 113 -16.19 1.78 4.14
CA ARG A 113 -16.98 2.08 5.36
C ARG A 113 -17.16 0.85 6.24
N ASP A 114 -17.25 -0.36 5.64
CA ASP A 114 -17.25 -1.62 6.40
C ASP A 114 -15.86 -1.87 7.01
N ILE A 115 -14.82 -1.61 6.25
CA ILE A 115 -13.42 -1.64 6.74
C ILE A 115 -13.27 -0.65 7.89
N GLN A 116 -13.71 0.60 7.73
CA GLN A 116 -13.71 1.63 8.77
C GLN A 116 -14.33 1.16 10.08
N ARG A 117 -15.54 0.63 10.02
CA ARG A 117 -16.24 0.10 11.21
C ARG A 117 -15.49 -1.06 11.84
N ALA A 118 -14.95 -1.96 11.02
CA ALA A 118 -14.18 -3.10 11.52
C ALA A 118 -12.87 -2.67 12.19
N LEU A 119 -12.15 -1.68 11.64
CA LEU A 119 -10.92 -1.14 12.23
C LEU A 119 -11.21 -0.43 13.56
N THR A 120 -12.25 0.41 13.59
CA THR A 120 -12.71 1.09 14.83
C THR A 120 -13.10 0.07 15.90
N LYS A 121 -13.85 -0.98 15.55
CA LYS A 121 -14.20 -2.07 16.48
C LYS A 121 -12.99 -2.81 17.04
N ARG A 122 -11.89 -2.85 16.32
CA ARG A 122 -10.60 -3.43 16.73
C ARG A 122 -9.74 -2.46 17.57
N GLY A 123 -10.25 -1.26 17.86
CA GLY A 123 -9.56 -0.26 18.69
C GLY A 123 -8.57 0.61 17.93
N LEU A 124 -8.55 0.59 16.58
CA LEU A 124 -7.66 1.45 15.80
C LEU A 124 -8.24 2.86 15.69
N THR A 125 -7.38 3.86 15.87
CA THR A 125 -7.72 5.28 15.70
C THR A 125 -7.54 5.67 14.23
N LEU A 126 -8.57 6.29 13.66
CA LEU A 126 -8.53 6.79 12.28
C LEU A 126 -8.26 8.30 12.29
N ALA A 127 -7.28 8.75 11.52
CA ALA A 127 -6.95 10.17 11.36
C ALA A 127 -7.98 10.88 10.48
N THR A 128 -8.43 10.22 9.38
CA THR A 128 -9.59 10.66 8.59
C THR A 128 -10.56 9.50 8.41
N LYS A 129 -11.82 9.83 8.16
CA LYS A 129 -12.91 8.86 8.06
C LYS A 129 -13.66 9.02 6.75
N ALA A 130 -14.06 7.90 6.16
CA ALA A 130 -15.02 7.88 5.06
C ALA A 130 -16.39 8.37 5.55
N ASP A 131 -17.10 9.13 4.73
CA ASP A 131 -18.47 9.55 5.00
C ASP A 131 -19.42 8.35 4.92
N GLU A 132 -20.02 7.98 6.05
CA GLU A 132 -20.95 6.85 6.16
C GLU A 132 -22.29 7.08 5.45
N SER A 133 -22.64 8.33 5.14
CA SER A 133 -23.90 8.70 4.49
C SER A 133 -23.87 8.52 2.97
N THR A 134 -22.70 8.31 2.37
CA THR A 134 -22.52 8.20 0.92
C THR A 134 -22.29 6.76 0.49
N THR A 135 -22.48 6.49 -0.82
CA THR A 135 -22.23 5.19 -1.46
C THR A 135 -21.20 5.29 -2.59
N GLY A 136 -20.69 6.48 -2.86
CA GLY A 136 -19.65 6.72 -3.86
C GLY A 136 -18.26 6.34 -3.38
N PRO A 137 -17.22 6.65 -4.19
CA PRO A 137 -15.82 6.56 -3.78
C PRO A 137 -15.57 7.29 -2.47
N ALA A 138 -14.72 6.73 -1.61
CA ALA A 138 -14.36 7.32 -0.33
C ALA A 138 -13.04 6.74 0.19
N SER A 139 -12.43 7.44 1.13
CA SER A 139 -11.17 7.01 1.72
C SER A 139 -11.12 7.22 3.22
N LEU A 140 -10.18 6.55 3.88
CA LEU A 140 -9.82 6.77 5.27
C LEU A 140 -8.30 6.72 5.43
N VAL A 141 -7.80 7.39 6.48
CA VAL A 141 -6.37 7.40 6.82
C VAL A 141 -6.18 6.97 8.26
N LEU A 142 -5.15 6.19 8.49
CA LEU A 142 -4.64 5.86 9.82
C LEU A 142 -3.11 5.84 9.81
N PHE A 143 -2.52 5.74 10.99
CA PHE A 143 -1.08 5.63 11.16
C PHE A 143 -0.76 4.34 11.92
N ASP A 144 0.34 3.71 11.56
CA ASP A 144 0.89 2.62 12.35
C ASP A 144 1.59 3.15 13.62
N PRO A 145 2.06 2.28 14.54
CA PRO A 145 2.73 2.72 15.77
C PRO A 145 3.98 3.57 15.56
N ASP A 146 4.64 3.43 14.41
CA ASP A 146 5.86 4.18 14.04
C ASP A 146 5.55 5.46 13.24
N GLY A 147 4.27 5.75 13.00
CA GLY A 147 3.81 6.94 12.29
C GLY A 147 3.84 6.81 10.77
N ASN A 148 3.91 5.59 10.22
CA ASN A 148 3.76 5.38 8.79
C ASN A 148 2.28 5.58 8.41
N GLN A 149 2.06 6.40 7.40
CA GLN A 149 0.71 6.68 6.91
C GLN A 149 0.17 5.53 6.09
N ILE A 150 -1.04 5.12 6.40
CA ILE A 150 -1.81 4.13 5.66
C ILE A 150 -3.07 4.80 5.12
N LEU A 151 -3.24 4.73 3.80
CA LEU A 151 -4.41 5.21 3.09
C LEU A 151 -5.20 4.01 2.58
N ILE A 152 -6.49 3.95 2.90
CA ILE A 152 -7.43 3.01 2.30
C ILE A 152 -8.36 3.83 1.41
N ASP A 153 -8.21 3.70 0.10
CA ASP A 153 -8.79 4.58 -0.90
C ASP A 153 -9.62 3.77 -1.92
N GLN A 154 -10.93 3.82 -1.77
CA GLN A 154 -11.88 3.15 -2.64
C GLN A 154 -12.31 4.08 -3.77
N HIS A 155 -11.95 3.75 -5.01
CA HIS A 155 -12.28 4.52 -6.20
C HIS A 155 -13.58 4.10 -6.90
N VAL A 156 -14.18 3.01 -6.47
CA VAL A 156 -15.42 2.45 -7.03
C VAL A 156 -16.61 2.69 -6.10
N PRO A 157 -17.85 2.73 -6.61
CA PRO A 157 -19.03 2.80 -5.76
C PRO A 157 -19.11 1.65 -4.76
N SER A 158 -19.83 1.85 -3.66
CA SER A 158 -20.11 0.79 -2.69
C SER A 158 -20.74 -0.45 -3.36
N PRO A 159 -20.32 -1.69 -3.03
CA PRO A 159 -20.99 -2.90 -3.51
C PRO A 159 -22.35 -3.12 -2.83
N ARG A 160 -22.67 -2.32 -1.81
CA ARG A 160 -23.97 -2.36 -1.13
C ARG A 160 -25.05 -1.72 -2.02
N LYS A 161 -26.14 -2.42 -2.20
CA LYS A 161 -27.36 -1.91 -2.84
C LYS A 161 -28.23 -1.15 -1.84
#